data_528154e9926ca7539b90d0105df20c80
#
_entry.id   528154e9926ca7539b90d0105df20c80
#
_cell.length_a   1.000
_cell.length_b   1.000
_cell.length_c   1.000
_cell.angle_alpha   90.00
_cell.angle_beta   90.00
_cell.angle_gamma   90.00
#
_symmetry.space_group_name_H-M   'P 1'
#
loop_
_entity.id
_entity.type
_entity.pdbx_description
1 polymer ?
#
loop_
_entity_poly.entity_id
_entity_poly.type
_entity_poly.pdbx_seq_one_letter_code
_entity_poly.pdbx_strand_id
1 'polypeptide(L)'
;INKQMQLHQEKGMTPYQLVPTKNGKTRTITAAPFVMEYLKRQKVWQTEQRLLAGPLWQHSGLVFTDAQGNHLTKPTLYRAFKQAAAAIGRPDARFHDLRHSYAVAAIRSGDDIKTVQGTLGHATAAFTLDVYGHVTDQMKQASADRMEAFIKSVANG
;
A
#
# COMPACT_ATOMS: atom_id res chain seq x y z
N ILE A 1 6.74 0.99 9.06
CA ILE A 1 7.06 2.20 8.27
C ILE A 1 7.52 3.26 9.24
N ASN A 2 8.78 3.66 9.16
CA ASN A 2 9.40 4.66 10.03
C ASN A 2 10.07 5.81 9.27
N LYS A 3 10.18 5.68 7.95
CA LYS A 3 10.80 6.68 7.07
C LYS A 3 9.95 6.89 5.82
N GLN A 4 10.11 8.04 5.21
CA GLN A 4 9.56 8.40 3.91
C GLN A 4 10.69 8.94 3.01
N MET A 5 10.55 8.78 1.71
CA MET A 5 11.44 9.40 0.74
C MET A 5 10.93 10.80 0.41
N GLN A 6 11.78 11.80 0.53
CA GLN A 6 11.46 13.19 0.26
C GLN A 6 12.41 13.75 -0.81
N LEU A 7 11.85 14.52 -1.75
CA LEU A 7 12.62 15.25 -2.74
C LEU A 7 13.21 16.51 -2.10
N HIS A 8 14.52 16.67 -2.20
CA HIS A 8 15.21 17.89 -1.84
C HIS A 8 15.39 18.78 -3.08
N GLN A 9 15.07 20.07 -2.93
CA GLN A 9 15.20 21.05 -4.01
C GLN A 9 16.50 21.86 -3.97
N GLU A 10 17.38 21.60 -3.00
CA GLU A 10 18.64 22.34 -2.85
C GLU A 10 19.68 21.83 -3.84
N LYS A 11 20.31 22.78 -4.56
CA LYS A 11 21.42 22.51 -5.48
C LYS A 11 22.60 21.91 -4.69
N GLY A 12 23.07 20.73 -5.11
CA GLY A 12 24.24 20.06 -4.54
C GLY A 12 23.95 18.93 -3.56
N MET A 13 22.68 18.72 -3.17
CA MET A 13 22.27 17.55 -2.39
C MET A 13 21.74 16.44 -3.29
N THR A 14 21.82 15.19 -2.79
CA THR A 14 21.13 14.06 -3.43
C THR A 14 19.62 14.39 -3.54
N PRO A 15 19.02 14.26 -4.74
CA PRO A 15 17.65 14.72 -4.99
C PRO A 15 16.60 14.04 -4.12
N TYR A 16 16.91 12.91 -3.48
CA TYR A 16 16.00 12.19 -2.60
C TYR A 16 16.70 11.74 -1.32
N GLN A 17 16.06 11.96 -0.19
CA GLN A 17 16.55 11.53 1.11
C GLN A 17 15.47 10.76 1.88
N LEU A 18 15.90 9.77 2.67
CA LEU A 18 15.05 9.07 3.62
C LEU A 18 14.96 9.88 4.92
N VAL A 19 13.82 10.50 5.14
CA VAL A 19 13.52 11.29 6.34
C VAL A 19 12.48 10.58 7.21
N PRO A 20 12.36 10.93 8.50
CA PRO A 20 11.27 10.45 9.36
C PRO A 20 9.89 10.70 8.71
N THR A 21 8.89 9.92 9.10
CA THR A 21 7.50 10.16 8.66
C THR A 21 7.04 11.55 9.11
N LYS A 22 6.14 12.17 8.32
CA LYS A 22 5.65 13.55 8.55
C LYS A 22 5.16 13.80 9.98
N ASN A 23 4.63 12.76 10.65
CA ASN A 23 4.09 12.87 12.01
C ASN A 23 5.04 12.26 13.07
N GLY A 24 6.26 11.87 12.71
CA GLY A 24 7.18 11.16 13.59
C GLY A 24 6.70 9.76 14.03
N LYS A 25 5.47 9.37 13.67
CA LYS A 25 4.89 8.09 14.10
C LYS A 25 5.36 6.94 13.20
N THR A 26 5.78 5.87 13.83
CA THR A 26 6.05 4.60 13.14
C THR A 26 4.78 3.75 13.09
N ARG A 27 4.67 2.89 12.07
CA ARG A 27 3.60 1.90 12.00
C ARG A 27 4.11 0.58 11.43
N THR A 28 3.58 -0.51 11.94
CA THR A 28 3.76 -1.85 11.37
C THR A 28 2.54 -2.19 10.53
N ILE A 29 2.77 -2.77 9.37
CA ILE A 29 1.72 -3.26 8.48
C ILE A 29 1.93 -4.76 8.35
N THR A 30 0.90 -5.54 8.63
CA THR A 30 0.89 -6.97 8.34
C THR A 30 0.53 -7.15 6.86
N ALA A 31 1.45 -7.72 6.10
CA ALA A 31 1.24 -7.96 4.68
C ALA A 31 0.56 -9.32 4.47
N ALA A 32 -0.44 -9.37 3.59
CA ALA A 32 -1.07 -10.62 3.19
C ALA A 32 -0.04 -11.56 2.51
N PRO A 33 -0.20 -12.90 2.61
CA PRO A 33 0.76 -13.86 2.06
C PRO A 33 1.10 -13.63 0.59
N PHE A 34 0.12 -13.33 -0.26
CA PHE A 34 0.35 -13.05 -1.68
C PHE A 34 1.25 -11.83 -1.90
N VAL A 35 1.16 -10.80 -1.05
CA VAL A 35 2.05 -9.62 -1.12
C VAL A 35 3.50 -10.04 -0.81
N MET A 36 3.69 -10.93 0.16
CA MET A 36 5.02 -11.46 0.49
C MET A 36 5.61 -12.28 -0.66
N GLU A 37 4.78 -12.99 -1.42
CA GLU A 37 5.20 -13.69 -2.65
C GLU A 37 5.71 -12.71 -3.71
N TYR A 38 4.98 -11.62 -3.97
CA TYR A 38 5.44 -10.57 -4.89
C TYR A 38 6.75 -9.92 -4.41
N LEU A 39 6.90 -9.67 -3.12
CA LEU A 39 8.14 -9.12 -2.56
C LEU A 39 9.33 -10.09 -2.70
N LYS A 40 9.10 -11.41 -2.57
CA LYS A 40 10.13 -12.41 -2.83
C LYS A 40 10.56 -12.40 -4.30
N ARG A 41 9.61 -12.36 -5.24
CA ARG A 41 9.90 -12.24 -6.68
C ARG A 41 10.68 -10.97 -6.99
N GLN A 42 10.28 -9.84 -6.39
CA GLN A 42 10.99 -8.58 -6.52
C GLN A 42 12.44 -8.68 -6.03
N LYS A 43 12.68 -9.36 -4.91
CA LYS A 43 14.03 -9.60 -4.38
C LYS A 43 14.88 -10.44 -5.34
N VAL A 44 14.32 -11.48 -5.94
CA VAL A 44 15.01 -12.30 -6.95
C VAL A 44 15.39 -11.44 -8.15
N TRP A 45 14.42 -10.74 -8.75
CA TRP A 45 14.66 -9.83 -9.86
C TRP A 45 15.76 -8.80 -9.53
N GLN A 46 15.70 -8.18 -8.36
CA GLN A 46 16.69 -7.19 -7.94
C GLN A 46 18.11 -7.81 -7.79
N THR A 47 18.19 -9.08 -7.34
CA THR A 47 19.46 -9.81 -7.25
C THR A 47 20.04 -10.07 -8.66
N GLU A 48 19.21 -10.44 -9.61
CA GLU A 48 19.62 -10.61 -11.01
C GLU A 48 20.11 -9.28 -11.62
N GLN A 49 19.36 -8.19 -11.41
CA GLN A 49 19.80 -6.87 -11.89
C GLN A 49 21.13 -6.43 -11.26
N ARG A 50 21.32 -6.72 -9.99
CA ARG A 50 22.60 -6.43 -9.31
C ARG A 50 23.77 -7.19 -9.92
N LEU A 51 23.59 -8.45 -10.26
CA LEU A 51 24.62 -9.23 -10.94
C LEU A 51 24.94 -8.68 -12.34
N LEU A 52 23.89 -8.29 -13.09
CA LEU A 52 24.05 -7.71 -14.42
C LEU A 52 24.72 -6.33 -14.39
N ALA A 53 24.35 -5.49 -13.42
CA ALA A 53 24.91 -4.14 -13.28
C ALA A 53 26.36 -4.15 -12.77
N GLY A 54 26.76 -5.19 -12.04
CA GLY A 54 28.11 -5.31 -11.48
C GLY A 54 28.54 -4.07 -10.68
N PRO A 55 29.68 -3.43 -11.05
CA PRO A 55 30.18 -2.24 -10.36
C PRO A 55 29.28 -1.02 -10.45
N LEU A 56 28.34 -0.97 -11.41
CA LEU A 56 27.40 0.13 -11.57
C LEU A 56 26.23 0.07 -10.61
N TRP A 57 26.08 -1.04 -9.87
CA TRP A 57 24.98 -1.20 -8.93
C TRP A 57 25.07 -0.23 -7.75
N GLN A 58 23.98 0.50 -7.50
CA GLN A 58 23.85 1.39 -6.36
C GLN A 58 23.20 0.67 -5.17
N HIS A 59 23.93 0.57 -4.05
CA HIS A 59 23.47 -0.08 -2.83
C HIS A 59 22.51 0.82 -2.02
N SER A 60 21.36 1.16 -2.59
CA SER A 60 20.38 2.06 -1.96
C SER A 60 19.63 1.45 -0.78
N GLY A 61 19.61 0.11 -0.64
CA GLY A 61 18.82 -0.59 0.37
C GLY A 61 17.29 -0.52 0.14
N LEU A 62 16.84 -0.03 -1.03
CA LEU A 62 15.43 0.09 -1.36
C LEU A 62 14.88 -1.24 -1.90
N VAL A 63 13.59 -1.50 -1.62
CA VAL A 63 12.87 -2.68 -2.13
C VAL A 63 12.57 -2.55 -3.63
N PHE A 64 12.22 -1.35 -4.09
CA PHE A 64 11.92 -1.08 -5.48
C PHE A 64 12.95 -0.12 -6.05
N THR A 65 13.69 -0.59 -7.07
CA THR A 65 14.77 0.15 -7.73
C THR A 65 14.62 0.06 -9.25
N ASP A 66 15.39 0.88 -9.94
CA ASP A 66 15.68 0.65 -11.37
C ASP A 66 16.70 -0.52 -11.53
N ALA A 67 17.09 -0.80 -12.77
CA ALA A 67 18.04 -1.86 -13.09
C ALA A 67 19.48 -1.62 -12.58
N GLN A 68 19.77 -0.44 -12.07
CA GLN A 68 21.06 -0.06 -11.49
C GLN A 68 21.02 0.13 -9.97
N GLY A 69 19.88 -0.16 -9.33
CA GLY A 69 19.74 -0.03 -7.88
C GLY A 69 19.34 1.37 -7.39
N ASN A 70 19.10 2.33 -8.28
CA ASN A 70 18.65 3.66 -7.90
C ASN A 70 17.16 3.65 -7.53
N HIS A 71 16.71 4.69 -6.82
CA HIS A 71 15.29 4.90 -6.53
C HIS A 71 14.49 5.13 -7.82
N LEU A 72 13.26 4.63 -7.83
CA LEU A 72 12.32 4.92 -8.92
C LEU A 72 11.82 6.36 -8.83
N THR A 73 11.84 7.06 -9.96
CA THR A 73 11.34 8.44 -10.01
C THR A 73 9.81 8.47 -10.07
N LYS A 74 9.21 9.58 -9.61
CA LYS A 74 7.76 9.77 -9.69
C LYS A 74 7.21 9.62 -11.11
N PRO A 75 7.83 10.21 -12.17
CA PRO A 75 7.39 10.01 -13.55
C PRO A 75 7.40 8.55 -13.99
N THR A 76 8.43 7.77 -13.60
CA THR A 76 8.54 6.34 -13.93
C THR A 76 7.39 5.54 -13.32
N LEU A 77 7.13 5.72 -12.02
CA LEU A 77 6.02 5.08 -11.32
C LEU A 77 4.67 5.47 -11.90
N TYR A 78 4.48 6.76 -12.18
CA TYR A 78 3.23 7.27 -12.72
C TYR A 78 2.94 6.72 -14.12
N ARG A 79 3.96 6.61 -14.99
CA ARG A 79 3.82 6.03 -16.33
C ARG A 79 3.41 4.56 -16.25
N ALA A 80 4.10 3.76 -15.44
CA ALA A 80 3.77 2.35 -15.25
C ALA A 80 2.34 2.17 -14.71
N PHE A 81 1.94 2.98 -13.73
CA PHE A 81 0.58 2.98 -13.20
C PHE A 81 -0.45 3.31 -14.28
N LYS A 82 -0.22 4.35 -15.10
CA LYS A 82 -1.16 4.74 -16.16
C LYS A 82 -1.31 3.68 -17.24
N GLN A 83 -0.22 2.99 -17.59
CA GLN A 83 -0.28 1.85 -18.51
C GLN A 83 -1.13 0.70 -17.93
N ALA A 84 -0.91 0.34 -16.67
CA ALA A 84 -1.70 -0.69 -15.99
C ALA A 84 -3.17 -0.30 -15.85
N ALA A 85 -3.45 0.96 -15.48
CA ALA A 85 -4.82 1.48 -15.37
C ALA A 85 -5.55 1.47 -16.72
N ALA A 86 -4.89 1.86 -17.79
CA ALA A 86 -5.46 1.80 -19.14
C ALA A 86 -5.75 0.36 -19.58
N ALA A 87 -4.86 -0.58 -19.27
CA ALA A 87 -5.04 -1.99 -19.62
C ALA A 87 -6.28 -2.64 -18.96
N ILE A 88 -6.72 -2.10 -17.80
CA ILE A 88 -7.96 -2.55 -17.13
C ILE A 88 -9.16 -1.64 -17.40
N GLY A 89 -9.10 -0.77 -18.42
CA GLY A 89 -10.18 0.11 -18.81
C GLY A 89 -10.42 1.32 -17.87
N ARG A 90 -9.43 1.70 -17.06
CA ARG A 90 -9.52 2.82 -16.10
C ARG A 90 -8.41 3.87 -16.32
N PRO A 91 -8.29 4.45 -17.53
CA PRO A 91 -7.24 5.43 -17.85
C PRO A 91 -7.36 6.72 -17.02
N ASP A 92 -8.55 7.03 -16.53
CA ASP A 92 -8.88 8.14 -15.64
C ASP A 92 -8.30 8.00 -14.23
N ALA A 93 -8.05 6.77 -13.76
CA ALA A 93 -7.60 6.50 -12.40
C ALA A 93 -6.31 7.25 -12.04
N ARG A 94 -6.23 7.69 -10.79
CA ARG A 94 -5.05 8.33 -10.20
C ARG A 94 -4.30 7.35 -9.31
N PHE A 95 -3.02 7.52 -9.17
CA PHE A 95 -2.20 6.66 -8.29
C PHE A 95 -2.72 6.63 -6.84
N HIS A 96 -3.27 7.76 -6.36
CA HIS A 96 -3.84 7.85 -5.01
C HIS A 96 -5.13 7.03 -4.85
N ASP A 97 -5.84 6.76 -5.94
CA ASP A 97 -7.08 5.99 -5.92
C ASP A 97 -6.84 4.52 -5.52
N LEU A 98 -5.60 3.99 -5.67
CA LEU A 98 -5.22 2.69 -5.12
C LEU A 98 -5.41 2.61 -3.61
N ARG A 99 -5.16 3.72 -2.91
CA ARG A 99 -5.36 3.82 -1.47
C ARG A 99 -6.84 3.78 -1.11
N HIS A 100 -7.69 4.46 -1.89
CA HIS A 100 -9.15 4.41 -1.75
C HIS A 100 -9.68 3.00 -2.03
N SER A 101 -9.21 2.39 -3.13
CA SER A 101 -9.59 1.02 -3.52
C SER A 101 -9.24 0.01 -2.44
N TYR A 102 -8.06 0.13 -1.82
CA TYR A 102 -7.69 -0.71 -0.69
C TYR A 102 -8.65 -0.52 0.50
N ALA A 103 -8.96 0.72 0.89
CA ALA A 103 -9.88 0.99 2.00
C ALA A 103 -11.26 0.35 1.76
N VAL A 104 -11.81 0.54 0.55
CA VAL A 104 -13.10 -0.05 0.16
C VAL A 104 -13.04 -1.58 0.20
N ALA A 105 -12.00 -2.18 -0.39
CA ALA A 105 -11.84 -3.63 -0.43
C ALA A 105 -11.70 -4.23 0.97
N ALA A 106 -10.88 -3.61 1.83
CA ALA A 106 -10.66 -4.06 3.20
C ALA A 106 -11.95 -4.02 4.04
N ILE A 107 -12.71 -2.93 3.95
CA ILE A 107 -14.01 -2.81 4.64
C ILE A 107 -15.00 -3.85 4.10
N ARG A 108 -15.06 -4.04 2.78
CA ARG A 108 -15.95 -5.04 2.15
C ARG A 108 -15.56 -6.47 2.51
N SER A 109 -14.29 -6.75 2.78
CA SER A 109 -13.81 -8.06 3.24
C SER A 109 -14.08 -8.30 4.75
N GLY A 110 -14.55 -7.29 5.47
CA GLY A 110 -14.93 -7.41 6.88
C GLY A 110 -13.98 -6.76 7.86
N ASP A 111 -12.94 -6.07 7.40
CA ASP A 111 -12.04 -5.33 8.27
C ASP A 111 -12.78 -4.19 8.97
N ASP A 112 -12.51 -3.99 10.25
CA ASP A 112 -13.01 -2.82 10.97
C ASP A 112 -12.29 -1.54 10.55
N ILE A 113 -12.97 -0.39 10.70
CA ILE A 113 -12.47 0.92 10.27
C ILE A 113 -11.14 1.28 10.94
N LYS A 114 -10.97 0.91 12.21
CA LYS A 114 -9.79 1.25 12.99
C LYS A 114 -8.55 0.52 12.48
N THR A 115 -8.72 -0.74 12.10
CA THR A 115 -7.70 -1.57 11.44
C THR A 115 -7.30 -0.96 10.09
N VAL A 116 -8.27 -0.61 9.25
CA VAL A 116 -8.02 0.03 7.96
C VAL A 116 -7.31 1.38 8.13
N GLN A 117 -7.78 2.21 9.08
CA GLN A 117 -7.17 3.48 9.42
C GLN A 117 -5.71 3.32 9.87
N GLY A 118 -5.44 2.35 10.76
CA GLY A 118 -4.09 2.03 11.24
C GLY A 118 -3.16 1.62 10.11
N THR A 119 -3.62 0.71 9.26
CA THR A 119 -2.87 0.22 8.09
C THR A 119 -2.54 1.35 7.12
N LEU A 120 -3.49 2.20 6.82
CA LEU A 120 -3.31 3.35 5.92
C LEU A 120 -2.56 4.52 6.57
N GLY A 121 -2.52 4.60 7.92
CA GLY A 121 -1.89 5.69 8.65
C GLY A 121 -2.61 7.02 8.44
N HIS A 122 -3.95 7.01 8.43
CA HIS A 122 -4.74 8.21 8.37
C HIS A 122 -4.75 8.93 9.73
N ALA A 123 -4.57 10.24 9.71
CA ALA A 123 -4.63 11.06 10.92
C ALA A 123 -6.07 11.23 11.47
N THR A 124 -7.08 11.10 10.58
CA THR A 124 -8.50 11.29 10.94
C THR A 124 -9.37 10.18 10.35
N ALA A 125 -10.43 9.82 11.08
CA ALA A 125 -11.44 8.86 10.64
C ALA A 125 -12.35 9.43 9.52
N ALA A 126 -12.37 10.74 9.30
CA ALA A 126 -13.27 11.40 8.35
C ALA A 126 -13.20 10.79 6.95
N PHE A 127 -11.98 10.51 6.46
CA PHE A 127 -11.82 9.85 5.15
C PHE A 127 -12.39 8.42 5.12
N THR A 128 -12.27 7.69 6.22
CA THR A 128 -12.80 6.32 6.30
C THR A 128 -14.33 6.35 6.41
N LEU A 129 -14.90 7.39 7.01
CA LEU A 129 -16.35 7.61 7.10
C LEU A 129 -16.99 7.95 5.75
N ASP A 130 -16.30 8.70 4.87
CA ASP A 130 -16.77 8.94 3.50
C ASP A 130 -16.89 7.63 2.69
N VAL A 131 -15.98 6.69 2.94
CA VAL A 131 -16.06 5.33 2.35
C VAL A 131 -17.21 4.52 2.98
N TYR A 132 -17.61 4.84 4.23
CA TYR A 132 -18.69 4.17 4.96
C TYR A 132 -20.09 4.55 4.48
N GLY A 133 -20.24 5.67 3.79
CA GLY A 133 -21.52 6.07 3.19
C GLY A 133 -22.05 5.07 2.15
N HIS A 134 -21.25 4.07 1.81
CA HIS A 134 -21.58 2.99 0.90
C HIS A 134 -21.73 1.61 1.58
N VAL A 135 -22.22 1.58 2.84
CA VAL A 135 -22.61 0.32 3.48
C VAL A 135 -23.70 -0.34 2.65
N THR A 136 -23.35 -1.39 1.94
CA THR A 136 -24.31 -2.13 1.09
C THR A 136 -25.23 -3.00 1.95
N ASP A 137 -26.41 -3.34 1.43
CA ASP A 137 -27.31 -4.27 2.14
C ASP A 137 -26.66 -5.63 2.35
N GLN A 138 -25.75 -6.05 1.48
CA GLN A 138 -24.91 -7.23 1.68
C GLN A 138 -24.03 -7.16 2.94
N MET A 139 -23.48 -5.99 3.26
CA MET A 139 -22.68 -5.83 4.49
C MET A 139 -23.55 -5.87 5.74
N LYS A 140 -24.76 -5.36 5.68
CA LYS A 140 -25.75 -5.47 6.77
C LYS A 140 -26.15 -6.92 7.00
N GLN A 141 -26.45 -7.65 5.92
CA GLN A 141 -26.77 -9.08 6.00
C GLN A 141 -25.59 -9.89 6.57
N ALA A 142 -24.39 -9.72 6.05
CA ALA A 142 -23.20 -10.41 6.56
C ALA A 142 -22.90 -10.08 8.04
N SER A 143 -23.25 -8.88 8.51
CA SER A 143 -23.17 -8.52 9.93
C SER A 143 -24.20 -9.29 10.77
N ALA A 144 -25.43 -9.41 10.30
CA ALA A 144 -26.48 -10.18 10.97
C ALA A 144 -26.11 -11.66 11.04
N ASP A 145 -25.62 -12.25 9.95
CA ASP A 145 -25.19 -13.65 9.88
C ASP A 145 -24.04 -13.96 10.88
N ARG A 146 -23.06 -13.05 10.99
CA ARG A 146 -21.98 -13.17 11.98
C ARG A 146 -22.50 -13.11 13.42
N MET A 147 -23.46 -12.22 13.70
CA MET A 147 -24.08 -12.12 15.03
C MET A 147 -24.84 -13.40 15.36
N GLU A 148 -25.61 -13.93 14.42
CA GLU A 148 -26.33 -15.20 14.62
C GLU A 148 -25.37 -16.35 14.90
N ALA A 149 -24.29 -16.47 14.12
CA ALA A 149 -23.27 -17.50 14.33
C ALA A 149 -22.61 -17.37 15.72
N PHE A 150 -22.31 -16.15 16.16
CA PHE A 150 -21.75 -15.89 17.47
C PHE A 150 -22.72 -16.30 18.58
N ILE A 151 -23.99 -15.89 18.51
CA ILE A 151 -25.02 -16.29 19.52
C ILE A 151 -25.18 -17.79 19.58
N LYS A 152 -25.23 -18.48 18.43
CA LYS A 152 -25.31 -19.96 18.40
C LYS A 152 -24.08 -20.62 19.03
N SER A 153 -22.89 -20.06 18.83
CA SER A 153 -21.67 -20.61 19.44
C SER A 153 -21.66 -20.50 20.97
N VAL A 154 -22.22 -19.41 21.51
CA VAL A 154 -22.30 -19.16 22.96
C VAL A 154 -23.44 -20.00 23.59
N ALA A 155 -24.57 -20.19 22.87
CA ALA A 155 -25.71 -20.94 23.37
C ALA A 155 -25.48 -22.47 23.42
N ASN A 156 -24.53 -22.98 22.64
CA ASN A 156 -24.20 -24.41 22.53
C ASN A 156 -22.91 -24.81 23.28
N GLY A 157 -22.28 -23.90 24.03
CA GLY A 157 -21.14 -24.17 24.91
C GLY A 157 -21.50 -24.04 26.37
#